data_c8a22389cd4fb780ad907b5a9f245ebb
#
_entry.id   c8a22389cd4fb780ad907b5a9f245ebb
#
_cell.length_a   1.000
_cell.length_b   1.000
_cell.length_c   1.000
_cell.angle_alpha   90.00
_cell.angle_beta   90.00
_cell.angle_gamma   90.00
#
_symmetry.space_group_name_H-M   'P 1'
#
loop_
_entity.id
_entity.type
_entity.pdbx_description
1 polymer ?
#
loop_
_entity_poly.entity_id
_entity_poly.type
_entity_poly.pdbx_seq_one_letter_code
_entity_poly.pdbx_strand_id
1 'polypeptide(L)'
;MAAEYVKRAGRYAPTHMLEIRPERTDLWAKHPGAKKILLDPGGHPLDSNAFAALFAKAEMLGHDLVFVVGGSDGLPPAWRERADLLLSFSAMTMPHELARAVLAEQIYRAFTILRGHPYPR
;
A
#
# COMPACT_ATOMS: atom_id res chain seq x y z
N MET A 1 -10.44 -12.14 0.85
CA MET A 1 -10.93 -10.76 0.59
C MET A 1 -9.88 -9.89 -0.08
N ALA A 2 -8.67 -9.80 0.46
CA ALA A 2 -7.60 -9.02 -0.17
C ALA A 2 -7.31 -9.46 -1.62
N ALA A 3 -7.19 -10.76 -1.85
CA ALA A 3 -6.88 -11.30 -3.18
C ALA A 3 -7.88 -10.90 -4.27
N GLU A 4 -9.14 -10.76 -3.93
CA GLU A 4 -10.16 -10.31 -4.87
C GLU A 4 -9.92 -8.88 -5.34
N TYR A 5 -9.59 -7.97 -4.41
CA TYR A 5 -9.31 -6.59 -4.76
C TYR A 5 -8.00 -6.43 -5.50
N VAL A 6 -6.99 -7.22 -5.17
CA VAL A 6 -5.73 -7.27 -5.94
C VAL A 6 -6.01 -7.66 -7.38
N LYS A 7 -6.85 -8.67 -7.59
CA LYS A 7 -7.25 -9.09 -8.93
C LYS A 7 -8.00 -7.98 -9.68
N ARG A 8 -8.92 -7.30 -9.01
CA ARG A 8 -9.67 -6.19 -9.62
C ARG A 8 -8.74 -5.01 -9.95
N ALA A 9 -7.82 -4.68 -9.05
CA ALA A 9 -6.83 -3.62 -9.30
C ALA A 9 -5.94 -3.96 -10.49
N GLY A 10 -5.63 -5.24 -10.67
CA GLY A 10 -4.82 -5.73 -11.77
C GLY A 10 -5.38 -5.44 -13.15
N ARG A 11 -6.66 -5.10 -13.25
CA ARG A 11 -7.28 -4.67 -14.52
C ARG A 11 -6.85 -3.26 -14.92
N TYR A 12 -6.37 -2.46 -13.97
CA TYR A 12 -5.90 -1.10 -14.21
C TYR A 12 -4.39 -1.02 -14.34
N ALA A 13 -3.67 -1.76 -13.51
CA ALA A 13 -2.21 -1.81 -13.51
C ALA A 13 -1.75 -3.11 -12.87
N PRO A 14 -0.60 -3.68 -13.28
CA PRO A 14 -0.08 -4.90 -12.64
C PRO A 14 0.00 -4.71 -11.13
N THR A 15 -0.67 -5.58 -10.40
CA THR A 15 -0.79 -5.53 -8.94
C THR A 15 -0.53 -6.91 -8.38
N HIS A 16 0.42 -7.02 -7.46
CA HIS A 16 0.83 -8.29 -6.87
C HIS A 16 0.84 -8.21 -5.36
N MET A 17 0.46 -9.29 -4.71
CA MET A 17 0.52 -9.43 -3.26
C MET A 17 1.43 -10.61 -2.92
N LEU A 18 2.47 -10.36 -2.14
CA LEU A 18 3.48 -11.35 -1.78
C LEU A 18 3.64 -11.38 -0.27
N GLU A 19 3.90 -12.57 0.28
CA GLU A 19 4.38 -12.70 1.64
C GLU A 19 5.89 -12.61 1.64
N ILE A 20 6.44 -11.85 2.58
CA ILE A 20 7.88 -11.70 2.73
C ILE A 20 8.26 -11.91 4.19
N ARG A 21 9.53 -12.22 4.41
CA ARG A 21 10.14 -12.27 5.74
C ARG A 21 11.10 -11.10 5.84
N PRO A 22 10.80 -10.09 6.68
CA PRO A 22 11.66 -8.89 6.77
C PRO A 22 13.12 -9.20 7.09
N GLU A 23 13.36 -10.22 7.91
CA GLU A 23 14.73 -10.62 8.30
C GLU A 23 15.53 -11.23 7.15
N ARG A 24 14.88 -11.58 6.04
CA ARG A 24 15.50 -12.20 4.86
C ARG A 24 15.33 -11.39 3.60
N THR A 25 14.72 -10.21 3.71
CA THR A 25 14.35 -9.40 2.55
C THR A 25 15.02 -8.04 2.64
N ASP A 26 15.76 -7.67 1.61
CA ASP A 26 16.19 -6.29 1.42
C ASP A 26 15.19 -5.64 0.45
N LEU A 27 14.21 -4.95 1.01
CA LEU A 27 13.11 -4.37 0.25
C LEU A 27 13.61 -3.32 -0.75
N TRP A 28 14.63 -2.55 -0.37
CA TRP A 28 15.18 -1.50 -1.23
C TRP A 28 16.01 -2.05 -2.38
N ALA A 29 16.74 -3.12 -2.13
CA ALA A 29 17.48 -3.80 -3.20
C ALA A 29 16.55 -4.55 -4.15
N LYS A 30 15.48 -5.13 -3.61
CA LYS A 30 14.52 -5.91 -4.40
C LYS A 30 13.66 -5.02 -5.31
N HIS A 31 13.34 -3.81 -4.86
CA HIS A 31 12.49 -2.87 -5.60
C HIS A 31 13.18 -1.50 -5.71
N PRO A 32 14.31 -1.43 -6.43
CA PRO A 32 15.01 -0.15 -6.58
C PRO A 32 14.13 0.83 -7.36
N GLY A 33 14.14 2.09 -6.93
CA GLY A 33 13.35 3.13 -7.59
C GLY A 33 11.88 3.16 -7.24
N ALA A 34 11.33 2.12 -6.60
CA ALA A 34 9.96 2.14 -6.12
C ALA A 34 9.84 2.96 -4.84
N LYS A 35 8.71 3.62 -4.65
CA LYS A 35 8.39 4.27 -3.38
C LYS A 35 7.87 3.24 -2.38
N LYS A 36 8.45 3.21 -1.19
CA LYS A 36 8.10 2.25 -0.13
C LYS A 36 7.20 2.94 0.88
N ILE A 37 5.99 2.45 0.99
CA ILE A 37 4.96 2.98 1.88
C ILE A 37 4.62 1.90 2.90
N LEU A 38 4.88 2.18 4.16
CA LEU A 38 4.65 1.24 5.24
C LEU A 38 3.41 1.62 6.03
N LEU A 39 2.55 0.65 6.29
CA LEU A 39 1.36 0.84 7.12
C LEU A 39 1.77 0.91 8.58
N ASP A 40 1.35 1.98 9.27
CA ASP A 40 1.68 2.22 10.67
C ASP A 40 0.57 3.05 11.31
N PRO A 41 -0.03 2.61 12.44
CA PRO A 41 -1.08 3.39 13.10
C PRO A 41 -0.63 4.79 13.50
N GLY A 42 0.66 5.00 13.74
CA GLY A 42 1.24 6.30 14.04
C GLY A 42 1.68 7.10 12.81
N GLY A 43 1.38 6.60 11.61
CA GLY A 43 1.77 7.25 10.37
C GLY A 43 0.85 8.39 9.97
N HIS A 44 1.01 8.83 8.74
CA HIS A 44 0.27 9.95 8.17
C HIS A 44 -1.12 9.51 7.72
N PRO A 45 -2.20 10.07 8.24
CA PRO A 45 -3.54 9.72 7.75
C PRO A 45 -3.80 10.38 6.39
N LEU A 46 -4.37 9.63 5.46
CA LEU A 46 -4.81 10.13 4.17
C LEU A 46 -6.26 9.71 3.94
N ASP A 47 -7.04 10.59 3.33
CA ASP A 47 -8.34 10.17 2.82
C ASP A 47 -8.16 9.43 1.48
N SER A 48 -9.25 8.89 0.94
CA SER A 48 -9.18 8.08 -0.28
C SER A 48 -8.74 8.91 -1.49
N ASN A 49 -9.07 10.19 -1.55
CA ASN A 49 -8.64 11.05 -2.65
C ASN A 49 -7.15 11.35 -2.58
N ALA A 50 -6.63 11.64 -1.39
CA ALA A 50 -5.20 11.84 -1.17
C ALA A 50 -4.41 10.54 -1.43
N PHE A 51 -4.98 9.40 -1.05
CA PHE A 51 -4.39 8.10 -1.34
C PHE A 51 -4.31 7.86 -2.87
N ALA A 52 -5.38 8.16 -3.59
CA ALA A 52 -5.40 8.06 -5.05
C ALA A 52 -4.35 8.97 -5.70
N ALA A 53 -4.09 10.15 -5.12
CA ALA A 53 -3.09 11.08 -5.63
C ALA A 53 -1.67 10.49 -5.61
N LEU A 54 -1.38 9.55 -4.70
CA LEU A 54 -0.09 8.84 -4.70
C LEU A 54 0.09 8.04 -5.99
N PHE A 55 -0.98 7.41 -6.45
CA PHE A 55 -0.96 6.60 -7.68
C PHE A 55 -0.83 7.48 -8.91
N ALA A 56 -1.54 8.60 -8.94
CA ALA A 56 -1.43 9.56 -10.05
C ALA A 56 0.00 10.07 -10.18
N LYS A 57 0.62 10.42 -9.06
CA LYS A 57 2.01 10.89 -9.04
C LYS A 57 2.99 9.80 -9.49
N ALA A 58 2.78 8.57 -9.02
CA ALA A 58 3.60 7.45 -9.43
C ALA A 58 3.53 7.20 -10.94
N GLU A 59 2.34 7.23 -11.51
CA GLU A 59 2.14 7.09 -12.95
C GLU A 59 2.84 8.23 -13.72
N MET A 60 2.69 9.46 -13.25
CA MET A 60 3.29 10.62 -13.90
C MET A 60 4.81 10.58 -13.87
N LEU A 61 5.40 10.16 -12.75
CA LEU A 61 6.85 10.12 -12.56
C LEU A 61 7.47 8.79 -13.00
N GLY A 62 6.67 7.79 -13.33
CA GLY A 62 7.14 6.51 -13.84
C GLY A 62 7.80 5.62 -12.80
N HIS A 63 7.36 5.65 -11.55
CA HIS A 63 7.87 4.73 -10.52
C HIS A 63 6.76 3.83 -9.98
N ASP A 64 7.17 2.69 -9.44
CA ASP A 64 6.27 1.76 -8.78
C ASP A 64 6.00 2.17 -7.33
N LEU A 65 4.91 1.65 -6.79
CA LEU A 65 4.58 1.78 -5.37
C LEU A 65 4.67 0.39 -4.72
N VAL A 66 5.32 0.33 -3.58
CA VAL A 66 5.39 -0.87 -2.75
C VAL A 66 4.77 -0.55 -1.39
N PHE A 67 3.68 -1.22 -1.07
CA PHE A 67 3.02 -1.09 0.23
C PHE A 67 3.39 -2.28 1.09
N VAL A 68 3.69 -2.04 2.36
CA VAL A 68 4.09 -3.10 3.29
C VAL A 68 3.18 -3.10 4.50
N VAL A 69 2.62 -4.26 4.80
CA VAL A 69 1.79 -4.48 5.99
C VAL A 69 2.57 -5.39 6.93
N GLY A 70 2.82 -4.93 8.15
CA GLY A 70 3.52 -5.72 9.15
C GLY A 70 2.67 -6.85 9.70
N GLY A 71 3.33 -7.90 10.16
CA GLY A 71 2.68 -8.97 10.92
C GLY A 71 2.52 -8.59 12.40
N SER A 72 2.33 -9.61 13.25
CA SER A 72 2.10 -9.41 14.69
C SER A 72 3.24 -8.66 15.39
N ASP A 73 4.46 -8.81 14.90
CA ASP A 73 5.66 -8.17 15.49
C ASP A 73 5.91 -6.76 14.91
N GLY A 74 5.06 -6.30 14.00
CA GLY A 74 5.26 -5.03 13.31
C GLY A 74 6.38 -5.10 12.28
N LEU A 75 6.83 -3.94 11.84
CA LEU A 75 7.91 -3.81 10.85
C LEU A 75 9.21 -3.41 11.52
N PRO A 76 10.36 -3.80 10.94
CA PRO A 76 11.66 -3.42 11.51
C PRO A 76 11.78 -1.90 11.64
N PRO A 77 12.33 -1.40 12.76
CA PRO A 77 12.55 0.04 12.92
C PRO A 77 13.37 0.67 11.80
N ALA A 78 14.38 -0.05 11.30
CA ALA A 78 15.21 0.43 10.19
C ALA A 78 14.38 0.65 8.91
N TRP A 79 13.39 -0.18 8.65
CA TRP A 79 12.49 -0.01 7.52
C TRP A 79 11.63 1.24 7.67
N ARG A 80 11.14 1.48 8.89
CA ARG A 80 10.32 2.66 9.18
C ARG A 80 11.10 3.95 8.96
N GLU A 81 12.37 3.98 9.32
CA GLU A 81 13.23 5.15 9.09
C GLU A 81 13.51 5.40 7.62
N ARG A 82 13.60 4.34 6.81
CA ARG A 82 13.93 4.45 5.38
C ARG A 82 12.70 4.65 4.50
N ALA A 83 11.49 4.39 5.02
CA ALA A 83 10.28 4.47 4.22
C ALA A 83 10.06 5.86 3.61
N ASP A 84 9.52 5.89 2.41
CA ASP A 84 9.14 7.15 1.76
C ASP A 84 7.90 7.75 2.44
N LEU A 85 7.05 6.90 3.00
CA LEU A 85 5.86 7.33 3.72
C LEU A 85 5.47 6.27 4.75
N LEU A 86 5.12 6.70 5.94
CA LEU A 86 4.39 5.88 6.90
C LEU A 86 2.92 6.28 6.81
N LEU A 87 2.07 5.34 6.43
CA LEU A 87 0.66 5.58 6.15
C LEU A 87 -0.20 4.98 7.25
N SER A 88 -1.11 5.77 7.80
CA SER A 88 -2.09 5.30 8.77
C SER A 88 -3.48 5.24 8.14
N PHE A 89 -4.13 4.08 8.26
CA PHE A 89 -5.56 3.98 7.96
C PHE A 89 -6.41 4.38 9.15
N SER A 90 -5.85 4.25 10.36
CA SER A 90 -6.54 4.56 11.60
C SER A 90 -5.50 4.61 12.72
N ALA A 91 -5.75 5.44 13.74
CA ALA A 91 -4.97 5.43 14.96
C ALA A 91 -5.19 4.14 15.76
N MET A 92 -6.26 3.41 15.45
CA MET A 92 -6.55 2.11 16.08
C MET A 92 -5.70 1.03 15.41
N THR A 93 -5.15 0.13 16.21
CA THR A 93 -4.48 -1.06 15.66
C THR A 93 -5.52 -2.01 15.09
N MET A 94 -5.15 -2.74 14.06
CA MET A 94 -6.01 -3.75 13.47
C MET A 94 -5.19 -5.00 13.12
N PRO A 95 -5.83 -6.18 13.11
CA PRO A 95 -5.14 -7.41 12.69
C PRO A 95 -4.54 -7.23 11.29
N HIS A 96 -3.37 -7.82 11.06
CA HIS A 96 -2.68 -7.66 9.77
C HIS A 96 -3.49 -8.18 8.58
N GLU A 97 -4.31 -9.21 8.78
CA GLU A 97 -5.19 -9.71 7.72
C GLU A 97 -6.25 -8.69 7.32
N LEU A 98 -6.83 -8.00 8.32
CA LEU A 98 -7.79 -6.93 8.05
C LEU A 98 -7.09 -5.76 7.38
N ALA A 99 -5.91 -5.38 7.85
CA ALA A 99 -5.13 -4.29 7.24
C ALA A 99 -4.83 -4.58 5.77
N ARG A 100 -4.49 -5.83 5.43
CA ARG A 100 -4.26 -6.23 4.03
C ARG A 100 -5.53 -6.07 3.19
N ALA A 101 -6.67 -6.47 3.72
CA ALA A 101 -7.94 -6.35 3.01
C ALA A 101 -8.32 -4.89 2.79
N VAL A 102 -8.14 -4.04 3.81
CA VAL A 102 -8.40 -2.60 3.71
C VAL A 102 -7.48 -1.97 2.68
N LEU A 103 -6.19 -2.30 2.73
CA LEU A 103 -5.22 -1.77 1.77
C LEU A 103 -5.58 -2.17 0.34
N ALA A 104 -5.87 -3.43 0.10
CA ALA A 104 -6.21 -3.92 -1.24
C ALA A 104 -7.48 -3.23 -1.78
N GLU A 105 -8.49 -3.05 -0.94
CA GLU A 105 -9.70 -2.34 -1.31
C GLU A 105 -9.40 -0.88 -1.65
N GLN A 106 -8.60 -0.20 -0.86
CA GLN A 106 -8.25 1.19 -1.11
C GLN A 106 -7.39 1.35 -2.38
N ILE A 107 -6.51 0.40 -2.69
CA ILE A 107 -5.76 0.41 -3.95
C ILE A 107 -6.72 0.32 -5.14
N TYR A 108 -7.66 -0.62 -5.09
CA TYR A 108 -8.69 -0.72 -6.13
C TYR A 108 -9.50 0.57 -6.24
N ARG A 109 -9.96 1.11 -5.10
CA ARG A 109 -10.69 2.37 -5.04
C ARG A 109 -9.91 3.53 -5.64
N ALA A 110 -8.59 3.60 -5.37
CA ALA A 110 -7.72 4.63 -5.94
C ALA A 110 -7.75 4.60 -7.47
N PHE A 111 -7.64 3.42 -8.07
CA PHE A 111 -7.71 3.30 -9.54
C PHE A 111 -9.08 3.70 -10.08
N THR A 112 -10.17 3.35 -9.40
CA THR A 112 -11.51 3.77 -9.84
C THR A 112 -11.65 5.29 -9.80
N ILE A 113 -11.08 5.94 -8.79
CA ILE A 113 -11.06 7.40 -8.70
C ILE A 113 -10.28 8.01 -9.86
N LEU A 114 -9.08 7.51 -10.13
CA LEU A 114 -8.21 8.05 -11.18
C LEU A 114 -8.80 7.87 -12.58
N ARG A 115 -9.52 6.78 -12.82
CA ARG A 115 -10.09 6.48 -14.14
C ARG A 115 -11.52 7.00 -14.30
N GLY A 116 -12.07 7.64 -13.27
CA GLY A 116 -13.45 8.10 -13.30
C GLY A 116 -14.47 6.96 -13.39
N HIS A 117 -14.09 5.77 -12.93
CA HIS A 117 -14.94 4.59 -13.00
C HIS A 117 -15.87 4.52 -11.78
N PRO A 118 -17.18 4.26 -11.97
CA PRO A 118 -18.09 4.20 -10.83
C PRO A 118 -17.74 3.07 -9.88
N TYR A 119 -17.73 3.39 -8.59
CA TYR A 119 -17.52 2.42 -7.53
C TYR A 119 -18.34 2.86 -6.31
N PRO A 120 -19.07 1.95 -5.67
CA PRO A 120 -19.89 2.28 -4.50
C PRO A 120 -19.07 2.89 -3.38
N ARG A 121 -19.65 3.89 -2.73
CA ARG A 121 -18.99 4.62 -1.65
C ARG A 121 -19.82 4.57 -0.37
#